data_028f9801007c971a252cda172bfeb6bb
#
_entry.id   028f9801007c971a252cda172bfeb6bb
#
_cell.length_a   1.000
_cell.length_b   1.000
_cell.length_c   1.000
_cell.angle_alpha   90.00
_cell.angle_beta   90.00
_cell.angle_gamma   90.00
#
_symmetry.space_group_name_H-M   'P 1'
#
loop_
_entity.id
_entity.type
_entity.pdbx_description
1 polymer ?
#
loop_
_entity_poly.entity_id
_entity_poly.type
_entity_poly.pdbx_seq_one_letter_code
_entity_poly.pdbx_strand_id
1 'polypeptide(L)'
;MLKNTVSFPAIHTLFETARIKAAASAALAATLAAVALALPSAAGAQQHPTPPQAPLPTTQLSAGIHIIRAEVANTEATRRDGLMFRRELAGNDGMLFVFERPDVQCFWMRNTLLPLSIAFIADDGTIVNIEDMAPQTEDPHCAKKPVRYALEMAQGWFDQHGIKTGKKLDGLP
;
A
#
# COMPACT_ATOMS: atom_id res chain seq x y z
N MET A 1 37.53 29.79 2.07
CA MET A 1 37.83 30.10 3.48
C MET A 1 36.76 31.01 4.02
N LEU A 2 35.91 30.46 4.91
CA LEU A 2 35.24 31.17 6.00
C LEU A 2 34.32 30.11 6.68
N LYS A 3 34.76 29.66 7.86
CA LYS A 3 34.02 28.78 8.74
C LYS A 3 33.08 29.66 9.57
N ASN A 4 31.78 29.37 9.56
CA ASN A 4 30.85 29.91 10.57
C ASN A 4 30.48 28.80 11.56
N THR A 5 31.05 28.94 12.73
CA THR A 5 30.74 28.18 13.94
C THR A 5 29.55 28.88 14.62
N VAL A 6 28.43 28.18 14.76
CA VAL A 6 27.31 28.65 15.58
C VAL A 6 27.40 28.00 16.94
N SER A 7 27.61 28.82 17.97
CA SER A 7 27.68 28.45 19.38
C SER A 7 26.27 28.46 19.98
N PHE A 8 25.90 27.38 20.69
CA PHE A 8 24.69 27.31 21.51
C PHE A 8 25.01 27.69 22.96
N PRO A 9 24.22 28.55 23.63
CA PRO A 9 24.36 28.78 25.04
C PRO A 9 23.62 27.70 25.86
N ALA A 10 24.31 27.23 26.90
CA ALA A 10 23.81 26.35 27.94
C ALA A 10 22.81 27.10 28.84
N ILE A 11 21.66 26.49 29.14
CA ILE A 11 20.74 27.00 30.14
C ILE A 11 20.90 26.15 31.40
N HIS A 12 21.36 26.78 32.45
CA HIS A 12 21.51 26.24 33.78
C HIS A 12 20.18 26.05 34.51
N THR A 13 20.04 24.89 35.06
CA THR A 13 19.07 24.45 36.06
C THR A 13 19.03 25.33 37.31
N LEU A 14 17.84 25.66 37.81
CA LEU A 14 17.63 26.06 39.18
C LEU A 14 16.60 25.11 39.83
N PHE A 15 17.14 24.31 40.72
CA PHE A 15 16.36 23.53 41.70
C PHE A 15 15.85 24.49 42.78
N GLU A 16 14.58 24.49 43.04
CA GLU A 16 14.00 25.10 44.22
C GLU A 16 13.11 24.08 44.95
N THR A 17 13.63 23.69 46.11
CA THR A 17 12.99 22.77 47.04
C THR A 17 12.08 23.56 47.98
N ALA A 18 10.79 23.37 47.89
CA ALA A 18 9.84 23.84 48.90
C ALA A 18 9.40 22.67 49.80
N ARG A 19 9.91 22.70 51.04
CA ARG A 19 9.41 21.88 52.16
C ARG A 19 8.15 22.50 52.70
N ILE A 20 7.05 21.76 52.74
CA ILE A 20 5.90 22.11 53.55
C ILE A 20 5.64 21.04 54.59
N LYS A 21 5.57 21.51 55.84
CA LYS A 21 5.49 20.73 57.07
C LYS A 21 4.08 20.16 57.28
N ALA A 22 4.08 19.03 58.00
CA ALA A 22 2.91 18.32 58.46
C ALA A 22 2.05 19.15 59.45
N ALA A 23 0.74 18.94 59.38
CA ALA A 23 -0.16 19.10 60.52
C ALA A 23 -1.21 17.96 60.45
N ALA A 24 -1.17 17.16 61.51
CA ALA A 24 -2.14 16.11 61.78
C ALA A 24 -3.45 16.71 62.29
N SER A 25 -4.61 16.19 61.87
CA SER A 25 -5.82 16.15 62.64
C SER A 25 -6.73 15.01 62.18
N ALA A 26 -7.02 14.15 63.14
CA ALA A 26 -7.92 13.02 62.99
C ALA A 26 -9.37 13.48 62.93
N ALA A 27 -10.13 12.91 62.01
CA ALA A 27 -11.60 12.83 62.14
C ALA A 27 -12.08 11.53 61.44
N LEU A 28 -12.58 10.66 62.25
CA LEU A 28 -13.20 9.37 61.91
C LEU A 28 -14.56 9.66 61.28
N ALA A 29 -14.80 9.27 60.01
CA ALA A 29 -16.13 9.13 59.47
C ALA A 29 -16.13 7.97 58.47
N ALA A 30 -16.74 6.86 58.88
CA ALA A 30 -16.98 5.70 58.06
C ALA A 30 -18.02 6.02 56.98
N THR A 31 -17.61 6.06 55.73
CA THR A 31 -18.54 6.00 54.59
C THR A 31 -18.10 4.83 53.70
N LEU A 32 -18.97 3.80 53.68
CA LEU A 32 -18.91 2.70 52.73
C LEU A 32 -19.11 3.27 51.32
N ALA A 33 -18.03 3.50 50.59
CA ALA A 33 -18.10 3.79 49.17
C ALA A 33 -17.96 2.46 48.42
N ALA A 34 -19.04 2.03 47.77
CA ALA A 34 -19.04 0.93 46.84
C ALA A 34 -18.15 1.31 45.65
N VAL A 35 -16.95 0.72 45.60
CA VAL A 35 -16.06 0.82 44.43
C VAL A 35 -16.65 -0.08 43.37
N ALA A 36 -17.46 0.51 42.45
CA ALA A 36 -17.79 -0.17 41.20
C ALA A 36 -16.53 -0.27 40.37
N LEU A 37 -15.95 -1.47 40.30
CA LEU A 37 -14.90 -1.80 39.35
C LEU A 37 -15.49 -1.70 37.93
N ALA A 38 -15.32 -0.55 37.30
CA ALA A 38 -15.53 -0.40 35.87
C ALA A 38 -14.39 -1.16 35.18
N LEU A 39 -14.65 -2.41 34.80
CA LEU A 39 -13.78 -3.14 33.90
C LEU A 39 -13.78 -2.39 32.57
N PRO A 40 -12.60 -2.02 32.03
CA PRO A 40 -12.56 -1.51 30.67
C PRO A 40 -13.00 -2.66 29.75
N SER A 41 -14.17 -2.49 29.12
CA SER A 41 -14.58 -3.32 27.98
C SER A 41 -13.53 -3.11 26.92
N ALA A 42 -12.60 -4.05 26.76
CA ALA A 42 -11.77 -4.14 25.58
C ALA A 42 -12.73 -4.40 24.41
N ALA A 43 -13.14 -3.32 23.75
CA ALA A 43 -13.78 -3.41 22.44
C ALA A 43 -12.72 -4.01 21.51
N GLY A 44 -12.68 -5.34 21.44
CA GLY A 44 -11.90 -6.05 20.44
C GLY A 44 -12.38 -5.54 19.09
N ALA A 45 -11.53 -4.82 18.39
CA ALA A 45 -11.75 -4.49 17.00
C ALA A 45 -11.92 -5.82 16.27
N GLN A 46 -13.16 -6.20 16.01
CA GLN A 46 -13.47 -7.35 15.16
C GLN A 46 -12.95 -6.99 13.77
N GLN A 47 -11.80 -7.54 13.44
CA GLN A 47 -11.33 -7.55 12.06
C GLN A 47 -12.34 -8.38 11.29
N HIS A 48 -13.28 -7.70 10.64
CA HIS A 48 -14.16 -8.35 9.70
C HIS A 48 -13.27 -8.90 8.60
N PRO A 49 -13.31 -10.21 8.32
CA PRO A 49 -12.59 -10.73 7.17
C PRO A 49 -13.09 -9.95 5.94
N THR A 50 -12.21 -9.23 5.30
CA THR A 50 -12.54 -8.53 4.05
C THR A 50 -13.04 -9.58 3.07
N PRO A 51 -14.28 -9.48 2.57
CA PRO A 51 -14.80 -10.46 1.64
C PRO A 51 -13.88 -10.53 0.41
N PRO A 52 -13.71 -11.71 -0.20
CA PRO A 52 -12.97 -11.83 -1.44
C PRO A 52 -13.52 -10.82 -2.45
N GLN A 53 -12.63 -10.07 -3.08
CA GLN A 53 -13.01 -9.12 -4.12
C GLN A 53 -13.79 -9.84 -5.23
N ALA A 54 -14.95 -9.32 -5.61
CA ALA A 54 -15.71 -9.87 -6.73
C ALA A 54 -14.87 -9.75 -8.01
N PRO A 55 -14.89 -10.78 -8.89
CA PRO A 55 -14.20 -10.71 -10.17
C PRO A 55 -14.67 -9.51 -10.99
N LEU A 56 -13.73 -8.80 -11.60
CA LEU A 56 -14.02 -7.70 -12.52
C LEU A 56 -14.30 -8.22 -13.95
N PRO A 57 -14.92 -7.41 -14.81
CA PRO A 57 -15.00 -7.73 -16.24
C PRO A 57 -13.61 -8.02 -16.80
N THR A 58 -13.50 -9.01 -17.67
CA THR A 58 -12.22 -9.42 -18.26
C THR A 58 -12.10 -8.97 -19.71
N THR A 59 -10.88 -8.70 -20.15
CA THR A 59 -10.49 -8.50 -21.54
C THR A 59 -9.40 -9.49 -21.93
N GLN A 60 -9.28 -9.73 -23.23
CA GLN A 60 -8.19 -10.53 -23.78
C GLN A 60 -7.14 -9.61 -24.37
N LEU A 61 -5.91 -9.73 -23.89
CA LEU A 61 -4.75 -9.05 -24.43
C LEU A 61 -3.85 -10.06 -25.11
N SER A 62 -2.97 -9.58 -25.99
CA SER A 62 -1.90 -10.40 -26.56
C SER A 62 -0.55 -9.71 -26.50
N ALA A 63 0.48 -10.51 -26.22
CA ALA A 63 1.87 -10.11 -26.25
C ALA A 63 2.61 -11.06 -27.20
N GLY A 64 2.64 -10.73 -28.47
CA GLY A 64 3.06 -11.65 -29.52
C GLY A 64 2.12 -12.85 -29.62
N ILE A 65 2.63 -14.08 -29.36
CA ILE A 65 1.83 -15.32 -29.40
C ILE A 65 1.11 -15.64 -28.08
N HIS A 66 1.38 -14.90 -27.02
CA HIS A 66 0.86 -15.19 -25.69
C HIS A 66 -0.45 -14.43 -25.46
N ILE A 67 -1.47 -15.19 -25.12
CA ILE A 67 -2.79 -14.65 -24.78
C ILE A 67 -2.90 -14.49 -23.28
N ILE A 68 -3.34 -13.31 -22.84
CA ILE A 68 -3.53 -12.93 -21.44
C ILE A 68 -5.02 -12.67 -21.23
N ARG A 69 -5.58 -13.20 -20.16
CA ARG A 69 -6.92 -12.87 -19.68
C ARG A 69 -6.78 -11.88 -18.49
N ALA A 70 -7.05 -10.62 -18.74
CA ALA A 70 -6.90 -9.58 -17.73
C ALA A 70 -8.25 -9.11 -17.19
N GLU A 71 -8.42 -9.09 -15.86
CA GLU A 71 -9.48 -8.33 -15.22
C GLU A 71 -9.24 -6.83 -15.45
N VAL A 72 -10.29 -6.04 -15.66
CA VAL A 72 -10.14 -4.62 -16.00
C VAL A 72 -10.48 -3.73 -14.81
N ALA A 73 -9.48 -3.07 -14.24
CA ALA A 73 -9.60 -2.06 -13.21
C ALA A 73 -9.59 -0.65 -13.84
N ASN A 74 -10.76 -0.09 -14.10
CA ASN A 74 -10.93 1.18 -14.81
C ASN A 74 -11.62 2.28 -13.99
N THR A 75 -12.00 2.00 -12.73
CA THR A 75 -12.53 3.00 -11.80
C THR A 75 -11.50 3.28 -10.71
N GLU A 76 -11.61 4.42 -10.03
CA GLU A 76 -10.74 4.74 -8.90
C GLU A 76 -10.79 3.66 -7.81
N ALA A 77 -11.96 3.15 -7.48
CA ALA A 77 -12.13 2.08 -6.50
C ALA A 77 -11.44 0.79 -6.94
N THR A 78 -11.69 0.32 -8.16
CA THR A 78 -11.10 -0.94 -8.65
C THR A 78 -9.58 -0.84 -8.84
N ARG A 79 -9.06 0.32 -9.26
CA ARG A 79 -7.61 0.55 -9.34
C ARG A 79 -6.95 0.59 -7.96
N ARG A 80 -7.60 1.19 -6.96
CA ARG A 80 -7.08 1.22 -5.58
C ARG A 80 -7.04 -0.18 -4.97
N ASP A 81 -8.06 -0.98 -5.20
CA ASP A 81 -8.17 -2.32 -4.62
C ASP A 81 -7.25 -3.32 -5.35
N GLY A 82 -7.07 -3.19 -6.66
CA GLY A 82 -6.15 -4.01 -7.45
C GLY A 82 -6.28 -5.51 -7.17
N LEU A 83 -5.17 -6.20 -6.96
CA LEU A 83 -5.09 -7.61 -6.58
C LEU A 83 -4.99 -7.83 -5.05
N MET A 84 -5.36 -6.84 -4.24
CA MET A 84 -5.35 -6.98 -2.78
C MET A 84 -6.18 -8.19 -2.33
N PHE A 85 -5.67 -8.90 -1.31
CA PHE A 85 -6.31 -10.06 -0.69
C PHE A 85 -6.52 -11.29 -1.61
N ARG A 86 -6.10 -11.23 -2.88
CA ARG A 86 -6.09 -12.41 -3.77
C ARG A 86 -5.08 -13.42 -3.27
N ARG A 87 -5.46 -14.71 -3.29
CA ARG A 87 -4.61 -15.81 -2.85
C ARG A 87 -3.99 -16.59 -4.00
N GLU A 88 -4.50 -16.39 -5.19
CA GLU A 88 -4.04 -17.05 -6.41
C GLU A 88 -4.25 -16.15 -7.64
N LEU A 89 -3.40 -16.34 -8.63
CA LEU A 89 -3.50 -15.77 -9.96
C LEU A 89 -3.05 -16.86 -10.92
N ALA A 90 -3.99 -17.39 -11.72
CA ALA A 90 -3.74 -18.56 -12.52
C ALA A 90 -3.00 -18.23 -13.84
N GLY A 91 -2.00 -19.00 -14.18
CA GLY A 91 -1.38 -19.05 -15.50
C GLY A 91 -1.22 -17.70 -16.20
N ASN A 92 -2.05 -17.50 -17.21
CA ASN A 92 -2.07 -16.28 -18.02
C ASN A 92 -3.14 -15.26 -17.57
N ASP A 93 -3.59 -15.34 -16.33
CA ASP A 93 -4.50 -14.36 -15.76
C ASP A 93 -3.70 -13.17 -15.20
N GLY A 94 -4.31 -11.98 -15.27
CA GLY A 94 -3.72 -10.76 -14.77
C GLY A 94 -4.77 -9.70 -14.47
N MET A 95 -4.30 -8.49 -14.12
CA MET A 95 -5.16 -7.32 -13.97
C MET A 95 -4.62 -6.15 -14.80
N LEU A 96 -5.48 -5.63 -15.68
CA LEU A 96 -5.21 -4.45 -16.49
C LEU A 96 -5.79 -3.22 -15.78
N PHE A 97 -4.94 -2.30 -15.40
CA PHE A 97 -5.31 -0.98 -14.90
C PHE A 97 -5.42 -0.01 -16.08
N VAL A 98 -6.56 0.65 -16.19
CA VAL A 98 -6.84 1.62 -17.24
C VAL A 98 -7.02 3.00 -16.62
N PHE A 99 -6.23 3.97 -17.06
CA PHE A 99 -6.28 5.35 -16.60
C PHE A 99 -6.93 6.25 -17.66
N GLU A 100 -7.59 7.31 -17.23
CA GLU A 100 -8.30 8.23 -18.12
C GLU A 100 -7.35 9.00 -19.04
N ARG A 101 -6.14 9.29 -18.55
CA ARG A 101 -5.09 10.02 -19.26
C ARG A 101 -3.72 9.47 -18.89
N PRO A 102 -2.72 9.61 -19.77
CA PRO A 102 -1.36 9.22 -19.44
C PRO A 102 -0.79 10.08 -18.29
N ASP A 103 -0.17 9.40 -17.31
CA ASP A 103 0.57 10.04 -16.22
C ASP A 103 1.65 9.08 -15.71
N VAL A 104 2.56 9.57 -14.86
CA VAL A 104 3.51 8.70 -14.16
C VAL A 104 2.74 7.98 -13.05
N GLN A 105 2.36 6.73 -13.32
CA GLN A 105 1.63 5.90 -12.39
C GLN A 105 2.61 5.17 -11.45
N CYS A 106 2.26 5.11 -10.16
CA CYS A 106 3.02 4.37 -9.16
C CYS A 106 2.10 3.39 -8.43
N PHE A 107 2.65 2.22 -8.12
CA PHE A 107 1.97 1.12 -7.45
C PHE A 107 2.72 0.69 -6.19
N TRP A 108 2.04 0.09 -5.27
CA TRP A 108 2.55 -0.52 -4.06
C TRP A 108 1.93 -1.90 -3.86
N MET A 109 2.50 -2.72 -2.99
CA MET A 109 2.02 -4.08 -2.72
C MET A 109 1.29 -4.23 -1.38
N ARG A 110 0.82 -3.14 -0.80
CA ARG A 110 0.06 -3.16 0.46
C ARG A 110 -1.16 -4.09 0.32
N ASN A 111 -1.34 -4.99 1.29
CA ASN A 111 -2.40 -6.00 1.30
C ASN A 111 -2.40 -6.97 0.10
N THR A 112 -1.39 -6.95 -0.76
CA THR A 112 -1.24 -7.88 -1.89
C THR A 112 -0.39 -9.06 -1.45
N LEU A 113 -0.99 -10.25 -1.43
CA LEU A 113 -0.40 -11.46 -0.87
C LEU A 113 0.49 -12.21 -1.86
N LEU A 114 0.30 -11.95 -3.14
CA LEU A 114 1.00 -12.61 -4.24
C LEU A 114 2.22 -11.80 -4.68
N PRO A 115 3.36 -12.45 -4.99
CA PRO A 115 4.43 -11.79 -5.70
C PRO A 115 3.99 -11.53 -7.14
N LEU A 116 4.18 -10.29 -7.61
CA LEU A 116 3.71 -9.85 -8.92
C LEU A 116 4.84 -9.24 -9.75
N SER A 117 4.67 -9.22 -11.06
CA SER A 117 5.40 -8.34 -11.97
C SER A 117 4.41 -7.36 -12.60
N ILE A 118 4.78 -6.08 -12.68
CA ILE A 118 3.99 -5.03 -13.30
C ILE A 118 4.67 -4.52 -14.58
N ALA A 119 3.93 -4.47 -15.68
CA ALA A 119 4.34 -3.78 -16.90
C ALA A 119 3.61 -2.45 -17.02
N PHE A 120 4.34 -1.35 -17.15
CA PHE A 120 3.82 -0.01 -17.44
C PHE A 120 3.75 0.19 -18.95
N ILE A 121 2.58 0.60 -19.47
CA ILE A 121 2.28 0.56 -20.88
C ILE A 121 1.80 1.93 -21.36
N ALA A 122 2.46 2.46 -22.38
CA ALA A 122 2.09 3.71 -23.01
C ALA A 122 0.77 3.60 -23.79
N ASP A 123 0.23 4.74 -24.21
CA ASP A 123 -1.05 4.83 -24.92
C ASP A 123 -1.07 4.06 -26.25
N ASP A 124 0.10 3.88 -26.89
CA ASP A 124 0.27 3.12 -28.12
C ASP A 124 0.48 1.60 -27.91
N GLY A 125 0.35 1.12 -26.66
CA GLY A 125 0.54 -0.27 -26.29
C GLY A 125 1.99 -0.68 -26.01
N THR A 126 2.96 0.25 -26.14
CA THR A 126 4.37 -0.07 -25.91
C THR A 126 4.69 -0.19 -24.40
N ILE A 127 5.34 -1.26 -24.00
CA ILE A 127 5.83 -1.44 -22.62
C ILE A 127 6.99 -0.48 -22.36
N VAL A 128 6.82 0.42 -21.39
CA VAL A 128 7.80 1.44 -20.97
C VAL A 128 8.84 0.85 -20.04
N ASN A 129 8.40 0.13 -19.01
CA ASN A 129 9.24 -0.63 -18.07
C ASN A 129 8.43 -1.75 -17.43
N ILE A 130 9.15 -2.73 -16.89
CA ILE A 130 8.60 -3.85 -16.11
C ILE A 130 9.36 -3.85 -14.79
N GLU A 131 8.67 -4.14 -13.69
CA GLU A 131 9.24 -4.26 -12.35
C GLU A 131 8.63 -5.46 -11.62
N ASP A 132 9.46 -6.16 -10.85
CA ASP A 132 9.01 -7.20 -9.93
C ASP A 132 8.68 -6.57 -8.58
N MET A 133 7.59 -7.02 -7.98
CA MET A 133 7.05 -6.44 -6.76
C MET A 133 6.90 -7.51 -5.69
N ALA A 134 7.57 -7.31 -4.54
CA ALA A 134 7.48 -8.22 -3.41
C ALA A 134 6.15 -8.05 -2.65
N PRO A 135 5.53 -9.15 -2.18
CA PRO A 135 4.27 -9.08 -1.44
C PRO A 135 4.34 -8.18 -0.22
N GLN A 136 3.26 -7.48 0.06
CA GLN A 136 3.04 -6.70 1.29
C GLN A 136 4.09 -5.59 1.56
N THR A 137 4.79 -5.13 0.51
CA THR A 137 5.68 -3.96 0.59
C THR A 137 4.93 -2.68 0.25
N GLU A 138 5.43 -1.55 0.74
CA GLU A 138 4.88 -0.22 0.46
C GLU A 138 5.86 0.64 -0.35
N ASP A 139 6.95 0.06 -0.82
CA ASP A 139 7.88 0.73 -1.72
C ASP A 139 7.17 1.04 -3.05
N PRO A 140 7.32 2.27 -3.57
CA PRO A 140 6.66 2.66 -4.80
C PRO A 140 7.35 2.07 -6.03
N HIS A 141 6.58 1.39 -6.88
CA HIS A 141 6.97 0.93 -8.20
C HIS A 141 6.35 1.87 -9.24
N CYS A 142 7.15 2.61 -9.98
CA CYS A 142 6.66 3.69 -10.83
C CYS A 142 7.00 3.52 -12.30
N ALA A 143 6.10 4.02 -13.15
CA ALA A 143 6.37 4.16 -14.57
C ALA A 143 7.52 5.15 -14.83
N LYS A 144 8.45 4.80 -15.74
CA LYS A 144 9.56 5.67 -16.12
C LYS A 144 9.16 6.82 -17.05
N LYS A 145 7.96 6.78 -17.60
CA LYS A 145 7.35 7.80 -18.46
C LYS A 145 5.84 7.80 -18.23
N PRO A 146 5.07 8.83 -18.65
CA PRO A 146 3.63 8.79 -18.61
C PRO A 146 3.06 7.57 -19.32
N VAL A 147 2.14 6.86 -18.67
CA VAL A 147 1.49 5.65 -19.18
C VAL A 147 -0.02 5.72 -18.94
N ARG A 148 -0.79 5.12 -19.82
CA ARG A 148 -2.24 5.00 -19.70
C ARG A 148 -2.68 3.66 -19.15
N TYR A 149 -1.79 2.65 -19.21
CA TYR A 149 -2.12 1.31 -18.75
C TYR A 149 -1.01 0.76 -17.87
N ALA A 150 -1.38 -0.14 -16.97
CA ALA A 150 -0.46 -1.03 -16.28
C ALA A 150 -1.05 -2.44 -16.28
N LEU A 151 -0.21 -3.46 -16.40
CA LEU A 151 -0.63 -4.86 -16.37
C LEU A 151 0.14 -5.59 -15.29
N GLU A 152 -0.59 -6.10 -14.29
CA GLU A 152 -0.06 -6.98 -13.26
C GLU A 152 -0.26 -8.44 -13.66
N MET A 153 0.81 -9.23 -13.53
CA MET A 153 0.87 -10.68 -13.76
C MET A 153 1.57 -11.36 -12.58
N ALA A 154 1.48 -12.68 -12.50
CA ALA A 154 2.31 -13.44 -11.56
C ALA A 154 3.80 -13.09 -11.76
N GLN A 155 4.57 -13.00 -10.67
CA GLN A 155 5.98 -12.61 -10.74
C GLN A 155 6.78 -13.50 -11.70
N GLY A 156 7.58 -12.85 -12.54
CA GLY A 156 8.41 -13.49 -13.54
C GLY A 156 7.67 -13.89 -14.83
N TRP A 157 6.35 -13.67 -14.93
CA TRP A 157 5.58 -14.06 -16.12
C TRP A 157 6.13 -13.43 -17.39
N PHE A 158 6.46 -12.15 -17.38
CA PHE A 158 6.99 -11.45 -18.56
C PHE A 158 8.32 -12.05 -19.04
N ASP A 159 9.24 -12.31 -18.12
CA ASP A 159 10.54 -12.91 -18.45
C ASP A 159 10.41 -14.33 -19.00
N GLN A 160 9.55 -15.15 -18.40
CA GLN A 160 9.27 -16.52 -18.85
C GLN A 160 8.71 -16.57 -20.27
N HIS A 161 8.00 -15.52 -20.69
CA HIS A 161 7.40 -15.42 -22.02
C HIS A 161 8.23 -14.54 -22.98
N GLY A 162 9.43 -14.11 -22.57
CA GLY A 162 10.33 -13.31 -23.41
C GLY A 162 9.81 -11.91 -23.72
N ILE A 163 8.88 -11.39 -22.88
CA ILE A 163 8.27 -10.08 -23.03
C ILE A 163 9.12 -9.06 -22.29
N LYS A 164 9.55 -8.02 -22.98
CA LYS A 164 10.49 -7.01 -22.48
C LYS A 164 10.02 -5.61 -22.80
N THR A 165 10.61 -4.63 -22.13
CA THR A 165 10.50 -3.19 -22.48
C THR A 165 10.66 -2.99 -23.98
N GLY A 166 9.81 -2.15 -24.57
CA GLY A 166 9.73 -1.86 -26.00
C GLY A 166 8.87 -2.84 -26.82
N LYS A 167 8.42 -3.96 -26.25
CA LYS A 167 7.40 -4.81 -26.88
C LYS A 167 6.02 -4.15 -26.77
N LYS A 168 5.12 -4.52 -27.70
CA LYS A 168 3.72 -4.05 -27.68
C LYS A 168 2.80 -5.12 -27.14
N LEU A 169 1.80 -4.65 -26.40
CA LEU A 169 0.58 -5.39 -26.11
C LEU A 169 -0.53 -4.93 -27.05
N ASP A 170 -1.30 -5.88 -27.56
CA ASP A 170 -2.47 -5.65 -28.38
C ASP A 170 -3.75 -5.97 -27.57
N GLY A 171 -4.90 -5.41 -27.99
CA GLY A 171 -6.19 -5.63 -27.33
C GLY A 171 -6.48 -4.67 -26.16
N LEU A 172 -5.68 -3.63 -25.98
CA LEU A 172 -5.97 -2.58 -24.99
C LEU A 172 -7.23 -1.80 -25.38
N PRO A 173 -8.07 -1.37 -24.38
CA PRO A 173 -9.31 -0.62 -24.63
C PRO A 173 -9.07 0.84 -25.02
#